data_788cbbd297241b867a9858272d3af736
#
_entry.id   788cbbd297241b867a9858272d3af736
#
_cell.length_a   1.000
_cell.length_b   1.000
_cell.length_c   1.000
_cell.angle_alpha   90.00
_cell.angle_beta   90.00
_cell.angle_gamma   90.00
#
_symmetry.space_group_name_H-M   'P 1'
#
loop_
_entity.id
_entity.type
_entity.pdbx_description
1 polymer ?
#
loop_
_entity_poly.entity_id
_entity_poly.type
_entity_poly.pdbx_seq_one_letter_code
_entity_poly.pdbx_strand_id
1 'polypeptide(L)'
;MNRLNFESNINAPREKVWDILWNDSTYRQWTSVFSEGSYAESDWNEGSRILFLSPKGDGMFSVIDKKLPNEQMTFRHLGEIKNGVEETKDWGGAIESYHLEEENGVTKLNVAMDATGDFEQYFKETFPKALDLVKQIAETR
;
A
#
# COMPACT_ATOMS: atom_id res chain seq x y z
N MET A 1 1.07 0.43 18.99
CA MET A 1 0.56 0.24 17.62
C MET A 1 -0.47 -0.84 17.56
N ASN A 2 -1.52 -0.62 16.80
CA ASN A 2 -2.58 -1.60 16.59
C ASN A 2 -2.56 -2.11 15.17
N ARG A 3 -2.92 -3.39 14.99
CA ARG A 3 -3.05 -4.00 13.67
C ARG A 3 -4.45 -3.72 13.12
N LEU A 4 -4.51 -3.10 11.94
CA LEU A 4 -5.74 -2.87 11.20
C LEU A 4 -5.83 -3.87 10.06
N ASN A 5 -7.04 -4.33 9.75
CA ASN A 5 -7.28 -5.26 8.65
C ASN A 5 -8.40 -4.74 7.76
N PHE A 6 -8.19 -4.83 6.44
CA PHE A 6 -9.16 -4.41 5.43
C PHE A 6 -9.28 -5.52 4.39
N GLU A 7 -10.45 -5.62 3.77
CA GLU A 7 -10.73 -6.65 2.78
C GLU A 7 -11.57 -6.09 1.64
N SER A 8 -11.28 -6.52 0.42
CA SER A 8 -12.09 -6.19 -0.75
C SER A 8 -12.18 -7.41 -1.67
N ASN A 9 -13.38 -7.69 -2.18
CA ASN A 9 -13.59 -8.71 -3.20
C ASN A 9 -13.69 -8.01 -4.55
N ILE A 10 -12.78 -8.34 -5.46
CA ILE A 10 -12.61 -7.65 -6.73
C ILE A 10 -12.90 -8.63 -7.86
N ASN A 11 -13.83 -8.29 -8.74
CA ASN A 11 -14.22 -9.14 -9.86
C ASN A 11 -13.22 -9.01 -11.01
N ALA A 12 -12.01 -9.50 -10.77
CA ALA A 12 -10.90 -9.50 -11.72
C ALA A 12 -9.85 -10.51 -11.24
N PRO A 13 -9.04 -11.07 -12.17
CA PRO A 13 -8.00 -12.01 -11.77
C PRO A 13 -6.89 -11.33 -10.96
N ARG A 14 -6.20 -12.09 -10.14
CA ARG A 14 -5.19 -11.55 -9.23
C ARG A 14 -4.02 -10.86 -9.95
N GLU A 15 -3.66 -11.31 -11.13
CA GLU A 15 -2.61 -10.67 -11.94
C GLU A 15 -2.98 -9.23 -12.29
N LYS A 16 -4.24 -9.00 -12.60
CA LYS A 16 -4.76 -7.67 -12.91
C LYS A 16 -4.79 -6.79 -11.67
N VAL A 17 -5.26 -7.32 -10.55
CA VAL A 17 -5.28 -6.59 -9.28
C VAL A 17 -3.88 -6.23 -8.84
N TRP A 18 -2.94 -7.16 -8.96
CA TRP A 18 -1.53 -6.93 -8.65
C TRP A 18 -0.95 -5.77 -9.46
N ASP A 19 -1.21 -5.77 -10.78
CA ASP A 19 -0.73 -4.71 -11.66
C ASP A 19 -1.31 -3.35 -11.27
N ILE A 20 -2.59 -3.30 -10.92
CA ILE A 20 -3.23 -2.05 -10.50
C ILE A 20 -2.64 -1.52 -9.20
N LEU A 21 -2.36 -2.40 -8.25
CA LEU A 21 -1.76 -2.00 -6.98
C LEU A 21 -0.39 -1.37 -7.16
N TRP A 22 0.46 -1.93 -8.03
CA TRP A 22 1.88 -1.59 -8.04
C TRP A 22 2.41 -0.92 -9.31
N ASN A 23 1.61 -0.81 -10.36
CA ASN A 23 1.99 -0.01 -11.54
C ASN A 23 1.94 1.47 -11.16
N ASP A 24 2.95 2.24 -11.53
CA ASP A 24 3.06 3.64 -11.12
C ASP A 24 1.81 4.47 -11.44
N SER A 25 1.29 4.32 -12.64
CA SER A 25 0.11 5.07 -13.09
C SER A 25 -1.13 4.80 -12.23
N THR A 26 -1.43 3.54 -11.96
CA THR A 26 -2.60 3.16 -11.17
C THR A 26 -2.36 3.34 -9.68
N TYR A 27 -1.13 3.13 -9.22
CA TYR A 27 -0.74 3.40 -7.83
C TYR A 27 -1.04 4.85 -7.46
N ARG A 28 -0.69 5.80 -8.32
CA ARG A 28 -0.96 7.23 -8.09
C ARG A 28 -2.45 7.52 -8.03
N GLN A 29 -3.27 6.76 -8.77
CA GLN A 29 -4.72 6.94 -8.76
C GLN A 29 -5.35 6.49 -7.45
N TRP A 30 -5.11 5.26 -7.03
CA TRP A 30 -5.80 4.76 -5.84
C TRP A 30 -5.23 5.33 -4.54
N THR A 31 -3.98 5.76 -4.51
CA THR A 31 -3.39 6.38 -3.33
C THR A 31 -3.73 7.86 -3.17
N SER A 32 -4.34 8.46 -4.19
CA SER A 32 -4.74 9.88 -4.15
C SER A 32 -5.70 10.20 -3.00
N VAL A 33 -6.43 9.21 -2.50
CA VAL A 33 -7.34 9.40 -1.35
C VAL A 33 -6.58 9.67 -0.04
N PHE A 34 -5.31 9.25 0.04
CA PHE A 34 -4.46 9.54 1.20
C PHE A 34 -3.85 10.93 1.10
N SER A 35 -3.34 11.25 -0.08
CA SER A 35 -2.79 12.57 -0.40
C SER A 35 -2.73 12.70 -1.91
N GLU A 36 -3.36 13.73 -2.45
CA GLU A 36 -3.35 13.98 -3.89
C GLU A 36 -1.90 14.13 -4.37
N GLY A 37 -1.56 13.41 -5.43
CA GLY A 37 -0.21 13.42 -5.99
C GLY A 37 0.77 12.46 -5.30
N SER A 38 0.29 11.56 -4.44
CA SER A 38 1.13 10.55 -3.81
C SER A 38 1.78 9.64 -4.86
N TYR A 39 3.03 9.25 -4.61
CA TYR A 39 3.75 8.33 -5.48
C TYR A 39 4.77 7.52 -4.69
N ALA A 40 5.35 6.49 -5.32
CA ALA A 40 6.37 5.66 -4.70
C ALA A 40 7.61 5.62 -5.59
N GLU A 41 8.78 5.53 -4.97
CA GLU A 41 10.05 5.36 -5.66
C GLU A 41 10.75 4.10 -5.16
N SER A 42 11.03 3.16 -6.05
CA SER A 42 11.73 1.92 -5.76
C SER A 42 12.07 1.18 -7.05
N ASP A 43 13.03 0.27 -6.99
CA ASP A 43 13.23 -0.70 -8.06
C ASP A 43 12.26 -1.90 -7.93
N TRP A 44 11.47 -1.92 -6.85
CA TRP A 44 10.44 -2.92 -6.57
C TRP A 44 10.95 -4.36 -6.36
N ASN A 45 12.22 -4.53 -6.08
CA ASN A 45 12.78 -5.84 -5.75
C ASN A 45 12.64 -6.12 -4.25
N GLU A 46 12.43 -7.40 -3.91
CA GLU A 46 12.42 -7.80 -2.51
C GLU A 46 13.77 -7.44 -1.86
N GLY A 47 13.72 -6.89 -0.68
CA GLY A 47 14.88 -6.40 0.06
C GLY A 47 15.27 -4.97 -0.27
N SER A 48 14.72 -4.37 -1.32
CA SER A 48 15.02 -3.00 -1.72
C SER A 48 14.31 -1.97 -0.86
N ARG A 49 14.89 -0.78 -0.80
CA ARG A 49 14.21 0.37 -0.20
C ARG A 49 13.06 0.82 -1.08
N ILE A 50 12.05 1.37 -0.45
CA ILE A 50 10.94 2.02 -1.12
C ILE A 50 10.60 3.31 -0.37
N LEU A 51 10.36 4.39 -1.13
CA LEU A 51 9.97 5.69 -0.59
C LEU A 51 8.52 5.93 -0.96
N PHE A 52 7.68 6.25 0.03
CA PHE A 52 6.29 6.63 -0.18
C PHE A 52 6.20 8.13 0.04
N LEU A 53 5.95 8.89 -1.02
CA LEU A 53 6.15 10.33 -1.04
C LEU A 53 4.90 11.11 -1.43
N SER A 54 4.77 12.33 -0.88
CA SER A 54 3.82 13.33 -1.34
C SER A 54 4.51 14.19 -2.42
N PRO A 55 3.75 15.06 -3.13
CA PRO A 55 4.36 15.95 -4.15
C PRO A 55 5.48 16.81 -3.62
N LYS A 56 5.49 17.09 -2.32
CA LYS A 56 6.54 17.91 -1.69
C LYS A 56 7.81 17.09 -1.36
N GLY A 57 7.77 15.77 -1.58
CA GLY A 57 8.88 14.89 -1.25
C GLY A 57 8.89 14.43 0.20
N ASP A 58 7.89 14.78 0.98
CA ASP A 58 7.72 14.29 2.35
C ASP A 58 7.02 12.94 2.34
N GLY A 59 7.28 12.09 3.31
CA GLY A 59 6.61 10.81 3.41
C GLY A 59 7.32 9.84 4.34
N MET A 60 7.43 8.58 3.88
CA MET A 60 8.04 7.50 4.65
C MET A 60 9.08 6.77 3.81
N PHE A 61 10.10 6.24 4.48
CA PHE A 61 11.00 5.28 3.85
C PHE A 61 10.83 3.92 4.51
N SER A 62 10.91 2.89 3.69
CA SER A 62 10.57 1.53 4.08
C SER A 62 11.46 0.55 3.31
N VAL A 63 11.29 -0.74 3.59
CA VAL A 63 11.94 -1.81 2.85
C VAL A 63 10.84 -2.78 2.37
N ILE A 64 11.05 -3.33 1.18
CA ILE A 64 10.18 -4.40 0.68
C ILE A 64 10.60 -5.68 1.37
N ASP A 65 9.86 -6.06 2.39
CA ASP A 65 10.19 -7.18 3.26
C ASP A 65 9.89 -8.53 2.60
N LYS A 66 8.82 -8.58 1.80
CA LYS A 66 8.45 -9.78 1.06
C LYS A 66 7.72 -9.41 -0.21
N LYS A 67 8.06 -10.08 -1.32
CA LYS A 67 7.39 -9.92 -2.60
C LYS A 67 7.22 -11.27 -3.26
N LEU A 68 5.97 -11.74 -3.34
CA LEU A 68 5.55 -12.91 -4.10
C LEU A 68 4.60 -12.41 -5.17
N PRO A 69 5.02 -12.30 -6.45
CA PRO A 69 4.18 -11.72 -7.51
C PRO A 69 2.80 -12.37 -7.56
N ASN A 70 1.78 -11.52 -7.64
CA ASN A 70 0.35 -11.90 -7.68
C ASN A 70 -0.20 -12.49 -6.38
N GLU A 71 0.59 -12.56 -5.31
CA GLU A 71 0.19 -13.19 -4.06
C GLU A 71 0.38 -12.30 -2.84
N GLN A 72 1.57 -11.71 -2.68
CA GLN A 72 1.88 -10.97 -1.46
C GLN A 72 2.90 -9.86 -1.68
N MET A 73 2.63 -8.70 -1.09
CA MET A 73 3.59 -7.61 -0.98
C MET A 73 3.56 -7.12 0.46
N THR A 74 4.71 -7.14 1.13
CA THR A 74 4.83 -6.67 2.51
C THR A 74 5.92 -5.62 2.60
N PHE A 75 5.56 -4.46 3.15
CA PHE A 75 6.49 -3.37 3.44
C PHE A 75 6.72 -3.31 4.93
N ARG A 76 7.97 -3.03 5.33
CA ARG A 76 8.30 -2.72 6.71
C ARG A 76 8.75 -1.27 6.79
N HIS A 77 8.02 -0.46 7.53
CA HIS A 77 8.27 0.98 7.63
C HIS A 77 9.40 1.26 8.61
N LEU A 78 10.35 2.10 8.21
CA LEU A 78 11.55 2.41 8.98
C LEU A 78 11.56 3.81 9.56
N GLY A 79 10.94 4.77 8.88
CA GLY A 79 10.96 6.15 9.36
C GLY A 79 10.26 7.12 8.44
N GLU A 80 10.42 8.40 8.73
CA GLU A 80 9.80 9.51 8.01
C GLU A 80 10.82 10.29 7.19
N ILE A 81 10.33 10.97 6.15
CA ILE A 81 11.10 11.90 5.35
C ILE A 81 10.42 13.26 5.45
N LYS A 82 11.15 14.28 5.92
CA LYS A 82 10.66 15.66 5.99
C LYS A 82 11.72 16.59 5.44
N ASN A 83 11.34 17.48 4.52
CA ASN A 83 12.26 18.45 3.91
C ASN A 83 13.51 17.77 3.33
N GLY A 84 13.34 16.58 2.74
CA GLY A 84 14.43 15.80 2.16
C GLY A 84 15.33 15.09 3.19
N VAL A 85 14.98 15.13 4.47
CA VAL A 85 15.76 14.51 5.54
C VAL A 85 15.05 13.27 6.07
N GLU A 86 15.77 12.14 6.09
CA GLU A 86 15.26 10.88 6.63
C GLU A 86 15.49 10.84 8.14
N GLU A 87 14.47 10.45 8.88
CA GLU A 87 14.54 10.25 10.32
C GLU A 87 13.99 8.87 10.67
N THR A 88 14.86 8.00 11.18
CA THR A 88 14.47 6.67 11.63
C THR A 88 13.56 6.77 12.84
N LYS A 89 12.45 6.04 12.82
CA LYS A 89 11.49 5.99 13.93
C LYS A 89 11.47 4.61 14.55
N ASP A 90 11.24 4.57 15.84
CA ASP A 90 11.06 3.30 16.55
C ASP A 90 9.60 2.89 16.47
N TRP A 91 9.23 2.31 15.34
CA TRP A 91 7.87 1.82 15.08
C TRP A 91 7.71 0.32 15.33
N GLY A 92 8.71 -0.32 15.97
CA GLY A 92 8.63 -1.73 16.33
C GLY A 92 8.47 -2.67 15.16
N GLY A 93 8.99 -2.30 13.97
CA GLY A 93 8.84 -3.12 12.78
C GLY A 93 7.45 -3.06 12.17
N ALA A 94 6.81 -1.89 12.21
CA ALA A 94 5.48 -1.66 11.64
C ALA A 94 5.41 -2.15 10.19
N ILE A 95 4.41 -2.97 9.89
CA ILE A 95 4.23 -3.54 8.55
C ILE A 95 2.97 -3.01 7.86
N GLU A 96 2.99 -3.11 6.53
CA GLU A 96 1.84 -2.92 5.66
C GLU A 96 1.89 -4.05 4.64
N SER A 97 0.92 -4.97 4.68
CA SER A 97 0.96 -6.20 3.90
C SER A 97 -0.30 -6.38 3.08
N TYR A 98 -0.13 -6.75 1.81
CA TYR A 98 -1.20 -7.00 0.85
C TYR A 98 -1.15 -8.45 0.43
N HIS A 99 -2.28 -9.16 0.58
CA HIS A 99 -2.41 -10.56 0.21
C HIS A 99 -3.56 -10.72 -0.78
N LEU A 100 -3.30 -11.46 -1.87
CA LEU A 100 -4.26 -11.70 -2.92
C LEU A 100 -4.53 -13.20 -3.05
N GLU A 101 -5.81 -13.57 -3.01
CA GLU A 101 -6.27 -14.93 -3.27
C GLU A 101 -7.33 -14.86 -4.37
N GLU A 102 -7.25 -15.75 -5.35
CA GLU A 102 -8.22 -15.77 -6.44
C GLU A 102 -9.00 -17.07 -6.45
N GLU A 103 -10.31 -16.96 -6.65
CA GLU A 103 -11.19 -18.10 -6.82
C GLU A 103 -12.25 -17.74 -7.88
N ASN A 104 -12.31 -18.52 -8.93
CA ASN A 104 -13.30 -18.34 -10.01
C ASN A 104 -13.30 -16.93 -10.63
N GLY A 105 -12.12 -16.36 -10.81
CA GLY A 105 -11.97 -15.03 -11.42
C GLY A 105 -12.23 -13.85 -10.49
N VAL A 106 -12.47 -14.13 -9.21
CA VAL A 106 -12.66 -13.09 -8.18
C VAL A 106 -11.46 -13.10 -7.24
N THR A 107 -10.85 -11.95 -7.07
CA THR A 107 -9.69 -11.79 -6.19
C THR A 107 -10.14 -11.23 -4.84
N LYS A 108 -9.76 -11.91 -3.77
CA LYS A 108 -9.91 -11.41 -2.42
C LYS A 108 -8.62 -10.71 -2.03
N LEU A 109 -8.70 -9.41 -1.83
CA LEU A 109 -7.58 -8.59 -1.40
C LEU A 109 -7.69 -8.32 0.10
N ASN A 110 -6.69 -8.77 0.85
CA ASN A 110 -6.60 -8.52 2.30
C ASN A 110 -5.42 -7.60 2.55
N VAL A 111 -5.65 -6.53 3.32
CA VAL A 111 -4.60 -5.60 3.74
C VAL A 111 -4.51 -5.63 5.25
N ALA A 112 -3.29 -5.84 5.76
CA ALA A 112 -3.00 -5.77 7.18
C ALA A 112 -1.94 -4.69 7.39
N MET A 113 -2.16 -3.78 8.32
CA MET A 113 -1.20 -2.73 8.59
C MET A 113 -1.17 -2.35 10.04
N ASP A 114 0.01 -1.92 10.50
CA ASP A 114 0.19 -1.40 11.85
C ASP A 114 0.05 0.12 11.83
N ALA A 115 -0.78 0.64 12.72
CA ALA A 115 -0.99 2.08 12.84
C ALA A 115 -0.92 2.51 14.30
N THR A 116 -0.36 3.71 14.53
CA THR A 116 -0.39 4.34 15.85
C THR A 116 -1.80 4.85 16.12
N GLY A 117 -2.14 5.04 17.42
CA GLY A 117 -3.45 5.53 17.80
C GLY A 117 -3.89 6.82 17.10
N ASP A 118 -2.92 7.71 16.82
CA ASP A 118 -3.19 8.99 16.16
C ASP A 118 -3.65 8.83 14.71
N PHE A 119 -3.21 7.76 14.02
CA PHE A 119 -3.52 7.51 12.62
C PHE A 119 -4.58 6.43 12.42
N GLU A 120 -4.93 5.71 13.46
CA GLU A 120 -5.82 4.55 13.37
C GLU A 120 -7.18 4.92 12.76
N GLN A 121 -7.82 5.96 13.27
CA GLN A 121 -9.11 6.41 12.75
C GLN A 121 -9.01 6.90 11.31
N TYR A 122 -7.95 7.63 10.99
CA TYR A 122 -7.70 8.11 9.63
C TYR A 122 -7.64 6.94 8.63
N PHE A 123 -6.89 5.90 8.95
CA PHE A 123 -6.78 4.73 8.06
C PHE A 123 -8.08 3.93 7.99
N LYS A 124 -8.83 3.83 9.08
CA LYS A 124 -10.13 3.16 9.08
C LYS A 124 -11.13 3.85 8.16
N GLU A 125 -11.04 5.15 8.01
CA GLU A 125 -11.90 5.92 7.12
C GLU A 125 -11.39 5.96 5.68
N THR A 126 -10.07 5.97 5.49
CA THR A 126 -9.46 6.23 4.18
C THR A 126 -9.16 4.97 3.40
N PHE A 127 -8.68 3.90 4.04
CA PHE A 127 -8.34 2.66 3.34
C PHE A 127 -9.51 2.03 2.58
N PRO A 128 -10.74 2.00 3.12
CA PRO A 128 -11.87 1.50 2.34
C PRO A 128 -12.09 2.27 1.03
N LYS A 129 -11.86 3.58 1.03
CA LYS A 129 -11.97 4.40 -0.18
C LYS A 129 -10.88 4.06 -1.19
N ALA A 130 -9.67 3.82 -0.71
CA ALA A 130 -8.54 3.41 -1.55
C ALA A 130 -8.83 2.06 -2.21
N LEU A 131 -9.32 1.09 -1.45
CA LEU A 131 -9.64 -0.25 -1.96
C LEU A 131 -10.82 -0.20 -2.93
N ASP A 132 -11.78 0.70 -2.73
CA ASP A 132 -12.87 0.91 -3.68
C ASP A 132 -12.34 1.41 -5.02
N LEU A 133 -11.34 2.29 -5.03
CA LEU A 133 -10.70 2.74 -6.27
C LEU A 133 -9.96 1.61 -6.96
N VAL A 134 -9.23 0.79 -6.23
CA VAL A 134 -8.57 -0.40 -6.79
C VAL A 134 -9.60 -1.30 -7.47
N LYS A 135 -10.71 -1.56 -6.79
CA LYS A 135 -11.81 -2.38 -7.29
C LYS A 135 -12.41 -1.78 -8.56
N GLN A 136 -12.72 -0.48 -8.55
CA GLN A 136 -13.30 0.20 -9.72
C GLN A 136 -12.37 0.13 -10.92
N ILE A 137 -11.09 0.41 -10.73
CA ILE A 137 -10.10 0.36 -11.82
C ILE A 137 -10.00 -1.06 -12.39
N ALA A 138 -9.92 -2.06 -11.51
CA ALA A 138 -9.77 -3.45 -11.91
C ALA A 138 -10.99 -3.97 -12.66
N GLU A 139 -12.19 -3.57 -12.24
CA GLU A 139 -13.45 -4.07 -12.83
C GLU A 139 -13.86 -3.34 -14.08
N THR A 140 -13.30 -2.16 -14.37
CA THR A 140 -13.68 -1.34 -15.54
C THR A 140 -12.65 -1.33 -16.66
N ARG A 141 -11.49 -1.94 -16.47
CA ARG A 141 -10.43 -1.99 -17.49
C ARG A 141 -10.41 -3.29 -18.26
#